data_24be107328c6091a680dcfbde1f690e3
#
_entry.id   24be107328c6091a680dcfbde1f690e3
#
_cell.length_a   1.000
_cell.length_b   1.000
_cell.length_c   1.000
_cell.angle_alpha   90.00
_cell.angle_beta   90.00
_cell.angle_gamma   90.00
#
_symmetry.space_group_name_H-M   'P 1'
#
loop_
_entity.id
_entity.type
_entity.pdbx_description
1 polymer ?
#
loop_
_entity_poly.entity_id
_entity_poly.type
_entity_poly.pdbx_seq_one_letter_code
_entity_poly.pdbx_strand_id
1 'polypeptide(L)'
;MKLTSTKHDVEIVLKFNMGDFMERIIGIFGIIAILAIAYIFSNNRKKIDFKLIMWGISLQIFFAILILKVPGGKLVFDLIDSFIKKILDFSVDGSKFLFGNLANENYFFTDGAAWPGFGFQFAFLVLPTVIFFSSLMSVLYHIGIMQKIIKFLSRIMQKTMGTSGAETASISANIF
;
A
#
# COMPACT_ATOMS: atom_id res chain seq x y z
N MET A 1 -50.15 -6.04 4.37
CA MET A 1 -49.06 -6.12 3.39
C MET A 1 -47.80 -5.41 3.89
N LYS A 2 -47.33 -5.72 5.13
CA LYS A 2 -46.18 -5.07 5.77
C LYS A 2 -45.15 -6.05 6.41
N LEU A 3 -45.37 -7.35 6.33
CA LEU A 3 -44.54 -8.36 7.02
C LEU A 3 -43.46 -9.04 6.11
N THR A 4 -43.54 -8.86 4.80
CA THR A 4 -42.58 -9.41 3.85
C THR A 4 -41.33 -8.56 3.66
N SER A 5 -41.42 -7.23 3.86
CA SER A 5 -40.31 -6.29 3.78
C SER A 5 -39.26 -6.54 4.87
N THR A 6 -39.74 -6.74 6.10
CA THR A 6 -38.84 -6.89 7.29
C THR A 6 -38.01 -8.19 7.25
N LYS A 7 -38.52 -9.25 6.67
CA LYS A 7 -37.80 -10.52 6.58
C LYS A 7 -36.68 -10.48 5.54
N HIS A 8 -36.93 -9.79 4.43
CA HIS A 8 -35.95 -9.59 3.36
C HIS A 8 -34.81 -8.67 3.80
N ASP A 9 -35.14 -7.61 4.54
CA ASP A 9 -34.15 -6.68 5.07
C ASP A 9 -33.27 -7.34 6.14
N VAL A 10 -33.85 -8.21 6.97
CA VAL A 10 -33.09 -9.00 7.98
C VAL A 10 -32.17 -10.02 7.30
N GLU A 11 -32.61 -10.70 6.24
CA GLU A 11 -31.76 -11.64 5.49
C GLU A 11 -30.59 -10.93 4.80
N ILE A 12 -30.81 -9.75 4.23
CA ILE A 12 -29.76 -8.95 3.60
C ILE A 12 -28.73 -8.50 4.63
N VAL A 13 -29.17 -8.01 5.80
CA VAL A 13 -28.29 -7.58 6.90
C VAL A 13 -27.50 -8.76 7.48
N LEU A 14 -28.13 -9.93 7.64
CA LEU A 14 -27.45 -11.14 8.10
C LEU A 14 -26.44 -11.65 7.08
N LYS A 15 -26.76 -11.62 5.80
CA LYS A 15 -25.87 -12.03 4.72
C LYS A 15 -24.68 -11.09 4.58
N PHE A 16 -24.89 -9.78 4.76
CA PHE A 16 -23.84 -8.78 4.78
C PHE A 16 -22.91 -8.97 6.01
N ASN A 17 -23.49 -9.20 7.17
CA ASN A 17 -22.73 -9.44 8.40
C ASN A 17 -21.94 -10.77 8.40
N MET A 18 -22.48 -11.82 7.76
CA MET A 18 -21.78 -13.09 7.58
C MET A 18 -20.64 -13.00 6.55
N GLY A 19 -20.81 -12.21 5.49
CA GLY A 19 -19.76 -11.94 4.51
C GLY A 19 -18.55 -11.26 5.14
N ASP A 20 -18.78 -10.17 5.85
CA ASP A 20 -17.74 -9.43 6.58
C ASP A 20 -17.03 -10.28 7.64
N PHE A 21 -17.75 -11.17 8.30
CA PHE A 21 -17.19 -12.08 9.30
C PHE A 21 -16.31 -13.16 8.64
N MET A 22 -16.75 -13.72 7.52
CA MET A 22 -15.97 -14.70 6.75
C MET A 22 -14.68 -14.10 6.22
N GLU A 23 -14.72 -12.89 5.66
CA GLU A 23 -13.53 -12.19 5.15
C GLU A 23 -12.49 -11.94 6.25
N ARG A 24 -12.93 -11.57 7.44
CA ARG A 24 -12.04 -11.39 8.61
C ARG A 24 -11.39 -12.69 9.05
N ILE A 25 -12.13 -13.79 9.05
CA ILE A 25 -11.61 -15.11 9.39
C ILE A 25 -10.57 -15.55 8.35
N ILE A 26 -10.84 -15.37 7.07
CA ILE A 26 -9.91 -15.69 5.97
C ILE A 26 -8.61 -14.89 6.14
N GLY A 27 -8.68 -13.62 6.54
CA GLY A 27 -7.49 -12.81 6.81
C GLY A 27 -6.62 -13.37 7.94
N ILE A 28 -7.24 -13.83 9.03
CA ILE A 28 -6.50 -14.45 10.15
C ILE A 28 -5.88 -15.78 9.72
N PHE A 29 -6.63 -16.62 8.99
CA PHE A 29 -6.09 -17.87 8.43
C PHE A 29 -4.94 -17.59 7.45
N GLY A 30 -5.01 -16.52 6.65
CA GLY A 30 -3.94 -16.12 5.76
C GLY A 30 -2.64 -15.80 6.52
N ILE A 31 -2.73 -15.05 7.61
CA ILE A 31 -1.56 -14.74 8.45
C ILE A 31 -0.96 -16.01 9.03
N ILE A 32 -1.79 -16.89 9.58
CA ILE A 32 -1.34 -18.17 10.16
C ILE A 32 -0.69 -19.05 9.07
N ALA A 33 -1.29 -19.12 7.89
CA ALA A 33 -0.76 -19.91 6.78
C ALA A 33 0.63 -19.40 6.32
N ILE A 34 0.80 -18.08 6.18
CA ILE A 34 2.08 -17.49 5.81
C ILE A 34 3.15 -17.79 6.89
N LEU A 35 2.80 -17.64 8.16
CA LEU A 35 3.72 -17.93 9.25
C LEU A 35 4.07 -19.44 9.31
N ALA A 36 3.11 -20.32 9.04
CA ALA A 36 3.34 -21.76 8.97
C ALA A 36 4.28 -22.13 7.81
N ILE A 37 4.07 -21.54 6.64
CA ILE A 37 4.95 -21.73 5.48
C ILE A 37 6.37 -21.22 5.81
N ALA A 38 6.50 -20.04 6.37
CA ALA A 38 7.78 -19.49 6.78
C ALA A 38 8.50 -20.39 7.81
N TYR A 39 7.75 -20.98 8.75
CA TYR A 39 8.28 -21.93 9.73
C TYR A 39 8.76 -23.22 9.08
N ILE A 40 8.01 -23.76 8.11
CA ILE A 40 8.36 -25.00 7.39
C ILE A 40 9.66 -24.80 6.59
N PHE A 41 9.80 -23.66 5.90
CA PHE A 41 10.98 -23.31 5.09
C PHE A 41 12.16 -22.76 5.90
N SER A 42 11.99 -22.59 7.22
CA SER A 42 13.07 -22.08 8.08
C SER A 42 14.22 -23.08 8.18
N ASN A 43 15.42 -22.59 7.88
CA ASN A 43 16.68 -23.36 7.98
C ASN A 43 17.06 -23.68 9.44
N ASN A 44 16.68 -22.84 10.41
CA ASN A 44 16.96 -23.05 11.82
C ASN A 44 15.75 -22.70 12.70
N ARG A 45 14.85 -23.66 12.87
CA ARG A 45 13.60 -23.51 13.63
C ARG A 45 13.81 -23.17 15.12
N LYS A 46 14.95 -23.55 15.70
CA LYS A 46 15.26 -23.31 17.11
C LYS A 46 15.73 -21.88 17.41
N LYS A 47 16.16 -21.14 16.37
CA LYS A 47 16.62 -19.74 16.50
C LYS A 47 15.56 -18.71 16.07
N ILE A 48 14.32 -19.14 15.88
CA ILE A 48 13.23 -18.21 15.54
C ILE A 48 12.95 -17.33 16.76
N ASP A 49 13.10 -16.03 16.57
CA ASP A 49 12.78 -15.05 17.60
C ASP A 49 11.27 -14.71 17.57
N PHE A 50 10.52 -15.43 18.42
CA PHE A 50 9.08 -15.20 18.57
C PHE A 50 8.73 -13.79 19.04
N LYS A 51 9.63 -13.13 19.77
CA LYS A 51 9.45 -11.75 20.21
C LYS A 51 9.40 -10.80 19.01
N LEU A 52 10.27 -11.01 18.03
CA LEU A 52 10.31 -10.24 16.79
C LEU A 52 9.00 -10.41 16.00
N ILE A 53 8.52 -11.65 15.86
CA ILE A 53 7.28 -11.97 15.14
C ILE A 53 6.08 -11.30 15.83
N MET A 54 5.98 -11.43 17.15
CA MET A 54 4.88 -10.81 17.92
C MET A 54 4.91 -9.28 17.82
N TRP A 55 6.09 -8.66 17.87
CA TRP A 55 6.24 -7.23 17.68
C TRP A 55 5.80 -6.79 16.27
N GLY A 56 6.20 -7.53 15.24
CA GLY A 56 5.81 -7.26 13.85
C GLY A 56 4.30 -7.31 13.66
N ILE A 57 3.65 -8.38 14.14
CA ILE A 57 2.19 -8.55 14.05
C ILE A 57 1.47 -7.46 14.88
N SER A 58 1.93 -7.18 16.10
CA SER A 58 1.35 -6.15 16.95
C SER A 58 1.44 -4.77 16.32
N LEU A 59 2.57 -4.44 15.71
CA LEU A 59 2.77 -3.17 15.01
C LEU A 59 1.84 -3.06 13.78
N GLN A 60 1.69 -4.15 13.02
CA GLN A 60 0.78 -4.21 11.88
C GLN A 60 -0.68 -3.99 12.30
N ILE A 61 -1.13 -4.67 13.36
CA ILE A 61 -2.49 -4.50 13.89
C ILE A 61 -2.68 -3.08 14.44
N PHE A 62 -1.69 -2.55 15.14
CA PHE A 62 -1.72 -1.18 15.65
C PHE A 62 -1.91 -0.15 14.53
N PHE A 63 -1.12 -0.23 13.47
CA PHE A 63 -1.27 0.66 12.32
C PHE A 63 -2.61 0.46 11.61
N ALA A 64 -3.08 -0.79 11.44
CA ALA A 64 -4.39 -1.06 10.85
C ALA A 64 -5.52 -0.38 11.64
N ILE A 65 -5.51 -0.50 12.98
CA ILE A 65 -6.51 0.14 13.83
C ILE A 65 -6.38 1.67 13.75
N LEU A 66 -5.16 2.20 13.80
CA LEU A 66 -4.90 3.63 13.75
C LEU A 66 -5.41 4.26 12.45
N ILE A 67 -5.20 3.57 11.32
CA ILE A 67 -5.63 4.04 10.01
C ILE A 67 -7.14 3.90 9.83
N LEU A 68 -7.70 2.73 10.17
CA LEU A 68 -9.07 2.40 9.83
C LEU A 68 -10.10 2.93 10.85
N LYS A 69 -9.74 3.00 12.14
CA LYS A 69 -10.70 3.34 13.21
C LYS A 69 -10.52 4.70 13.85
N VAL A 70 -9.32 5.28 13.80
CA VAL A 70 -9.08 6.59 14.42
C VAL A 70 -9.36 7.68 13.40
N PRO A 71 -10.29 8.61 13.67
CA PRO A 71 -10.64 9.70 12.73
C PRO A 71 -9.43 10.54 12.30
N GLY A 72 -8.49 10.77 13.23
CA GLY A 72 -7.23 11.47 12.94
C GLY A 72 -6.25 10.68 12.09
N GLY A 73 -6.26 9.35 12.16
CA GLY A 73 -5.42 8.48 11.33
C GLY A 73 -5.76 8.62 9.85
N LYS A 74 -7.05 8.57 9.52
CA LYS A 74 -7.52 8.74 8.15
C LYS A 74 -7.11 10.11 7.58
N LEU A 75 -7.24 11.17 8.36
CA LEU A 75 -6.87 12.53 7.92
C LEU A 75 -5.37 12.64 7.60
N VAL A 76 -4.49 12.03 8.40
CA VAL A 76 -3.05 11.99 8.10
C VAL A 76 -2.77 11.22 6.81
N PHE A 77 -3.47 10.09 6.60
CA PHE A 77 -3.32 9.32 5.36
C PHE A 77 -3.86 10.06 4.14
N ASP A 78 -4.98 10.73 4.25
CA ASP A 78 -5.55 11.56 3.17
C ASP A 78 -4.60 12.71 2.78
N LEU A 79 -3.90 13.29 3.76
CA LEU A 79 -2.88 14.31 3.50
C LEU A 79 -1.66 13.72 2.77
N ILE A 80 -1.17 12.57 3.21
CA ILE A 80 -0.05 11.87 2.57
C ILE A 80 -0.43 11.45 1.14
N ASP A 81 -1.62 10.88 0.96
CA ASP A 81 -2.16 10.48 -0.34
C ASP A 81 -2.26 11.68 -1.29
N SER A 82 -2.82 12.79 -0.82
CA SER A 82 -2.90 14.03 -1.60
C SER A 82 -1.53 14.56 -1.99
N PHE A 83 -0.55 14.48 -1.10
CA PHE A 83 0.83 14.87 -1.39
C PHE A 83 1.48 13.96 -2.44
N ILE A 84 1.32 12.64 -2.30
CA ILE A 84 1.85 11.67 -3.26
C ILE A 84 1.18 11.83 -4.62
N LYS A 85 -0.16 12.00 -4.67
CA LYS A 85 -0.89 12.27 -5.90
C LYS A 85 -0.36 13.49 -6.62
N LYS A 86 -0.14 14.59 -5.89
CA LYS A 86 0.42 15.82 -6.48
C LYS A 86 1.82 15.59 -7.08
N ILE A 87 2.65 14.76 -6.47
CA ILE A 87 3.95 14.38 -7.03
C ILE A 87 3.77 13.55 -8.31
N LEU A 88 2.81 12.63 -8.32
CA LEU A 88 2.49 11.83 -9.50
C LEU A 88 1.95 12.69 -10.65
N ASP A 89 1.12 13.68 -10.34
CA ASP A 89 0.56 14.62 -11.33
C ASP A 89 1.67 15.36 -12.08
N PHE A 90 2.76 15.75 -11.41
CA PHE A 90 3.92 16.35 -12.09
C PHE A 90 4.57 15.41 -13.11
N SER A 91 4.58 14.10 -12.82
CA SER A 91 5.07 13.11 -13.78
C SER A 91 4.15 12.99 -14.99
N VAL A 92 2.85 13.00 -14.76
CA VAL A 92 1.84 12.96 -15.82
C VAL A 92 1.90 14.20 -16.69
N ASP A 93 2.05 15.39 -16.07
CA ASP A 93 2.21 16.65 -16.80
C ASP A 93 3.49 16.66 -17.65
N GLY A 94 4.59 16.13 -17.10
CA GLY A 94 5.82 15.91 -17.87
C GLY A 94 5.64 14.95 -19.05
N SER A 95 4.91 13.86 -18.85
CA SER A 95 4.57 12.92 -19.91
C SER A 95 3.71 13.56 -21.01
N LYS A 96 2.70 14.34 -20.62
CA LYS A 96 1.86 15.08 -21.57
C LYS A 96 2.66 16.13 -22.35
N PHE A 97 3.61 16.78 -21.70
CA PHE A 97 4.49 17.73 -22.36
C PHE A 97 5.37 17.08 -23.45
N LEU A 98 5.91 15.87 -23.17
CA LEU A 98 6.78 15.15 -24.09
C LEU A 98 6.01 14.41 -25.19
N PHE A 99 4.89 13.77 -24.85
CA PHE A 99 4.18 12.83 -25.72
C PHE A 99 2.80 13.34 -26.16
N GLY A 100 2.37 14.52 -25.67
CA GLY A 100 1.08 15.10 -26.02
C GLY A 100 -0.07 14.18 -25.69
N ASN A 101 -0.97 13.99 -26.65
CA ASN A 101 -2.18 13.19 -26.48
C ASN A 101 -1.98 11.69 -26.24
N LEU A 102 -0.80 11.15 -26.58
CA LEU A 102 -0.46 9.75 -26.28
C LEU A 102 -0.35 9.47 -24.78
N ALA A 103 -0.05 10.48 -23.98
CA ALA A 103 -0.02 10.40 -22.52
C ALA A 103 -1.35 10.84 -21.86
N ASN A 104 -2.43 10.92 -22.62
CA ASN A 104 -3.74 11.32 -22.10
C ASN A 104 -4.75 10.19 -22.28
N GLU A 105 -5.12 9.52 -21.19
CA GLU A 105 -6.09 8.43 -21.18
C GLU A 105 -7.47 8.87 -21.72
N ASN A 106 -7.88 10.10 -21.45
CA ASN A 106 -9.21 10.59 -21.78
C ASN A 106 -9.34 11.08 -23.23
N TYR A 107 -8.24 11.29 -23.91
CA TYR A 107 -8.27 11.88 -25.26
C TYR A 107 -8.87 10.94 -26.30
N PHE A 108 -8.70 9.63 -26.13
CA PHE A 108 -9.17 8.61 -27.07
C PHE A 108 -10.52 7.99 -26.71
N PHE A 109 -11.02 8.29 -25.52
CA PHE A 109 -12.35 7.84 -25.05
C PHE A 109 -13.33 8.99 -25.08
N THR A 110 -13.74 9.41 -26.28
CA THR A 110 -14.95 10.23 -26.42
C THR A 110 -16.15 9.31 -26.51
N ASP A 111 -17.14 9.49 -25.63
CA ASP A 111 -18.40 8.77 -25.67
C ASP A 111 -19.00 8.85 -27.08
N GLY A 112 -19.17 7.70 -27.74
CA GLY A 112 -19.73 7.60 -29.08
C GLY A 112 -18.72 7.50 -30.24
N ALA A 113 -17.42 7.47 -30.01
CA ALA A 113 -16.44 7.23 -31.07
C ALA A 113 -16.48 5.75 -31.51
N ALA A 114 -16.68 5.53 -32.81
CA ALA A 114 -16.68 4.19 -33.44
C ALA A 114 -15.30 3.51 -33.48
N TRP A 115 -14.26 4.19 -33.00
CA TRP A 115 -12.89 3.68 -32.98
C TRP A 115 -12.54 3.21 -31.57
N PRO A 116 -11.96 1.99 -31.41
CA PRO A 116 -11.35 1.64 -30.15
C PRO A 116 -10.24 2.63 -29.88
N GLY A 117 -10.40 3.46 -28.84
CA GLY A 117 -9.35 4.37 -28.39
C GLY A 117 -8.06 3.58 -28.10
N PHE A 118 -6.92 4.23 -28.17
CA PHE A 118 -5.64 3.60 -27.82
C PHE A 118 -5.58 3.20 -26.34
N GLY A 119 -6.52 3.69 -25.52
CA GLY A 119 -6.64 3.35 -24.10
C GLY A 119 -5.40 3.69 -23.29
N PHE A 120 -5.23 2.98 -22.19
CA PHE A 120 -4.06 3.11 -21.33
C PHE A 120 -2.79 2.66 -22.05
N GLN A 121 -1.92 3.60 -22.35
CA GLN A 121 -0.63 3.36 -23.00
C GLN A 121 0.49 3.27 -21.98
N PHE A 122 0.89 2.04 -21.64
CA PHE A 122 1.95 1.78 -20.66
C PHE A 122 3.25 2.55 -20.95
N ALA A 123 3.67 2.59 -22.21
CA ALA A 123 4.91 3.25 -22.61
C ALA A 123 4.90 4.77 -22.35
N PHE A 124 3.77 5.43 -22.48
CA PHE A 124 3.66 6.88 -22.38
C PHE A 124 3.17 7.38 -21.01
N LEU A 125 2.62 6.50 -20.19
CA LEU A 125 2.12 6.82 -18.85
C LEU A 125 3.01 6.24 -17.75
N VAL A 126 3.36 4.95 -17.85
CA VAL A 126 4.08 4.28 -16.77
C VAL A 126 5.59 4.46 -16.85
N LEU A 127 6.20 4.31 -18.05
CA LEU A 127 7.66 4.45 -18.16
C LEU A 127 8.17 5.83 -17.76
N PRO A 128 7.54 6.96 -18.18
CA PRO A 128 7.95 8.28 -17.73
C PRO A 128 7.82 8.44 -16.21
N THR A 129 6.78 7.86 -15.61
CA THR A 129 6.60 7.88 -14.14
C THR A 129 7.73 7.16 -13.43
N VAL A 130 8.19 6.00 -13.93
CA VAL A 130 9.33 5.27 -13.38
C VAL A 130 10.62 6.09 -13.49
N ILE A 131 10.85 6.73 -14.64
CA ILE A 131 12.03 7.61 -14.84
C ILE A 131 11.98 8.81 -13.90
N PHE A 132 10.82 9.45 -13.78
CA PHE A 132 10.59 10.57 -12.87
C PHE A 132 10.88 10.17 -11.41
N PHE A 133 10.34 9.05 -10.95
CA PHE A 133 10.59 8.55 -9.59
C PHE A 133 12.06 8.22 -9.35
N SER A 134 12.73 7.59 -10.30
CA SER A 134 14.16 7.29 -10.19
C SER A 134 14.99 8.57 -10.05
N SER A 135 14.67 9.58 -10.84
CA SER A 135 15.32 10.89 -10.77
C SER A 135 15.03 11.60 -9.45
N LEU A 136 13.76 11.60 -9.01
CA LEU A 136 13.33 12.18 -7.74
C LEU A 136 14.05 11.53 -6.56
N MET A 137 14.13 10.19 -6.52
CA MET A 137 14.85 9.46 -5.49
C MET A 137 16.32 9.78 -5.48
N SER A 138 16.97 9.87 -6.65
CA SER A 138 18.37 10.27 -6.77
C SER A 138 18.62 11.65 -6.14
N VAL A 139 17.76 12.63 -6.42
CA VAL A 139 17.83 13.96 -5.82
C VAL A 139 17.62 13.92 -4.30
N LEU A 140 16.60 13.17 -3.81
CA LEU A 140 16.32 13.03 -2.38
C LEU A 140 17.49 12.37 -1.62
N TYR A 141 18.15 11.40 -2.25
CA TYR A 141 19.36 10.77 -1.69
C TYR A 141 20.53 11.77 -1.67
N HIS A 142 20.71 12.54 -2.73
CA HIS A 142 21.79 13.52 -2.80
C HIS A 142 21.65 14.63 -1.74
N ILE A 143 20.44 15.13 -1.53
CA ILE A 143 20.14 16.17 -0.51
C ILE A 143 20.20 15.59 0.93
N GLY A 144 20.19 14.28 1.09
CA GLY A 144 20.25 13.63 2.40
C GLY A 144 18.91 13.46 3.11
N ILE A 145 17.79 13.76 2.45
CA ILE A 145 16.44 13.58 3.01
C ILE A 145 16.15 12.11 3.25
N MET A 146 16.45 11.25 2.27
CA MET A 146 16.23 9.81 2.39
C MET A 146 17.03 9.18 3.53
N GLN A 147 18.28 9.59 3.71
CA GLN A 147 19.11 9.11 4.82
C GLN A 147 18.51 9.47 6.19
N LYS A 148 17.92 10.66 6.32
CA LYS A 148 17.24 11.07 7.56
C LYS A 148 16.00 10.22 7.84
N ILE A 149 15.18 9.95 6.81
CA ILE A 149 13.99 9.11 6.91
C ILE A 149 14.38 7.68 7.29
N ILE A 150 15.33 7.07 6.57
CA ILE A 150 15.84 5.72 6.84
C ILE A 150 16.40 5.63 8.27
N LYS A 151 17.20 6.61 8.69
CA LYS A 151 17.77 6.65 10.04
C LYS A 151 16.69 6.78 11.13
N PHE A 152 15.64 7.53 10.88
CA PHE A 152 14.51 7.65 11.79
C PHE A 152 13.76 6.33 11.94
N LEU A 153 13.38 5.69 10.82
CA LEU A 153 12.74 4.38 10.81
C LEU A 153 13.62 3.31 11.46
N SER A 154 14.92 3.30 11.15
CA SER A 154 15.89 2.37 11.72
C SER A 154 15.96 2.48 13.25
N ARG A 155 15.93 3.68 13.81
CA ARG A 155 15.92 3.86 15.27
C ARG A 155 14.67 3.30 15.93
N ILE A 156 13.50 3.50 15.30
CA ILE A 156 12.23 2.96 15.79
C ILE A 156 12.30 1.43 15.78
N MET A 157 12.70 0.83 14.68
CA MET A 157 12.77 -0.62 14.54
C MET A 157 13.78 -1.25 15.49
N GLN A 158 14.97 -0.66 15.66
CA GLN A 158 15.97 -1.12 16.63
C GLN A 158 15.42 -1.11 18.06
N LYS A 159 14.72 -0.03 18.43
CA LYS A 159 14.15 0.12 19.78
C LYS A 159 12.98 -0.82 20.05
N THR A 160 12.13 -1.07 19.06
CA THR A 160 10.93 -1.88 19.21
C THR A 160 11.17 -3.36 18.95
N MET A 161 11.91 -3.68 17.90
CA MET A 161 12.10 -5.05 17.42
C MET A 161 13.46 -5.65 17.79
N GLY A 162 14.40 -4.81 18.29
CA GLY A 162 15.75 -5.27 18.64
C GLY A 162 16.59 -5.69 17.43
N THR A 163 16.21 -5.25 16.21
CA THR A 163 16.95 -5.55 14.98
C THR A 163 18.30 -4.83 14.96
N SER A 164 19.28 -5.41 14.27
CA SER A 164 20.57 -4.74 14.06
C SER A 164 20.42 -3.53 13.13
N GLY A 165 21.33 -2.56 13.23
CA GLY A 165 21.33 -1.39 12.36
C GLY A 165 21.48 -1.75 10.88
N ALA A 166 22.28 -2.78 10.58
CA ALA A 166 22.51 -3.26 9.22
C ALA A 166 21.26 -3.94 8.63
N GLU A 167 20.58 -4.80 9.40
CA GLU A 167 19.32 -5.44 8.98
C GLU A 167 18.25 -4.40 8.71
N THR A 168 18.09 -3.44 9.59
CA THR A 168 17.09 -2.38 9.44
C THR A 168 17.39 -1.48 8.24
N ALA A 169 18.65 -1.15 8.01
CA ALA A 169 19.05 -0.37 6.83
C ALA A 169 18.78 -1.13 5.53
N SER A 170 19.05 -2.44 5.49
CA SER A 170 18.76 -3.28 4.33
C SER A 170 17.26 -3.38 4.04
N ILE A 171 16.43 -3.60 5.06
CA ILE A 171 14.98 -3.65 4.92
C ILE A 171 14.43 -2.29 4.45
N SER A 172 14.91 -1.19 5.05
CA SER A 172 14.47 0.16 4.67
C SER A 172 14.89 0.52 3.24
N ALA A 173 16.05 0.07 2.79
CA ALA A 173 16.50 0.28 1.41
C ALA A 173 15.67 -0.49 0.38
N ASN A 174 15.03 -1.60 0.76
CA ASN A 174 14.15 -2.37 -0.13
C ASN A 174 12.73 -1.75 -0.26
N ILE A 175 12.38 -0.80 0.59
CA ILE A 175 11.09 -0.10 0.50
C ILE A 175 11.14 1.02 -0.54
N PHE A 176 12.30 1.53 -0.87
CA PHE A 176 12.56 2.64 -1.78
C PHE A 176 13.42 2.19 -2.97
#